data_b7fb4662f94c0483efe1cae0902dab1b
#
_entry.id   b7fb4662f94c0483efe1cae0902dab1b
#
_cell.length_a   1.000
_cell.length_b   1.000
_cell.length_c   1.000
_cell.angle_alpha   90.00
_cell.angle_beta   90.00
_cell.angle_gamma   90.00
#
_symmetry.space_group_name_H-M   'P 1'
#
loop_
_entity.id
_entity.type
_entity.pdbx_description
1 polymer ?
#
loop_
_entity_poly.entity_id
_entity_poly.type
_entity_poly.pdbx_seq_one_letter_code
_entity_poly.pdbx_strand_id
1 'polypeptide(L)'
;SSPDFAGFHFTGSTNTFNTLWCQMGENLKKYKSYPKVVGETGGKNFIFVHPSAPAEDVAAAIVRGAFEYQGQKCSAGSRAYLPKSLWKEIKERVGEMLKEIKMGDVQDFTNFINAVIDEASFDNIMGYINYAREASDAEILFGGKGDKSTGYFIEPTVIQTTNPTFKTMTEEIFGPVITIYVYDDAKYEETLDVCDRTSPYGLTGSIFACDRYAIETAFRKLRYAA
;
A
#
# COMPACT_ATOMS: atom_id res chain seq x y z
N SER A 1 -32.54 -8.15 10.29
CA SER A 1 -31.65 -8.19 11.47
C SER A 1 -32.35 -8.83 12.63
N SER A 2 -31.70 -9.81 13.30
CA SER A 2 -32.23 -10.50 14.47
C SER A 2 -32.25 -9.56 15.68
N PRO A 3 -33.29 -9.59 16.53
CA PRO A 3 -33.27 -8.89 17.82
C PRO A 3 -32.14 -9.36 18.76
N ASP A 4 -31.64 -10.57 18.56
CA ASP A 4 -30.56 -11.18 19.33
C ASP A 4 -29.16 -10.87 18.78
N PHE A 5 -29.07 -9.99 17.78
CA PHE A 5 -27.78 -9.56 17.23
C PHE A 5 -26.95 -8.85 18.31
N ALA A 6 -25.81 -9.45 18.66
CA ALA A 6 -24.96 -9.00 19.76
C ALA A 6 -23.68 -8.30 19.30
N GLY A 7 -23.32 -8.44 18.04
CA GLY A 7 -22.12 -7.78 17.47
C GLY A 7 -21.57 -8.49 16.25
N PHE A 8 -20.56 -7.87 15.65
CA PHE A 8 -19.76 -8.49 14.57
C PHE A 8 -18.29 -8.04 14.65
N HIS A 9 -17.44 -8.94 14.24
CA HIS A 9 -16.02 -8.70 14.02
C HIS A 9 -15.78 -8.84 12.50
N PHE A 10 -15.31 -7.79 11.86
CA PHE A 10 -15.21 -7.69 10.41
C PHE A 10 -13.77 -7.44 9.98
N THR A 11 -13.33 -8.17 8.97
CA THR A 11 -12.11 -7.84 8.21
C THR A 11 -12.50 -7.76 6.73
N GLY A 12 -12.19 -6.65 6.07
CA GLY A 12 -12.52 -6.44 4.68
C GLY A 12 -12.50 -4.97 4.25
N SER A 13 -13.21 -4.63 3.18
CA SER A 13 -13.18 -3.26 2.66
C SER A 13 -13.82 -2.24 3.61
N THR A 14 -13.25 -1.04 3.68
CA THR A 14 -13.78 0.08 4.46
C THR A 14 -15.22 0.42 4.09
N ASN A 15 -15.56 0.38 2.80
CA ASN A 15 -16.91 0.67 2.34
C ASN A 15 -17.94 -0.36 2.84
N THR A 16 -17.58 -1.64 2.83
CA THR A 16 -18.44 -2.69 3.36
C THR A 16 -18.66 -2.52 4.87
N PHE A 17 -17.58 -2.26 5.61
CA PHE A 17 -17.67 -2.01 7.05
C PHE A 17 -18.57 -0.82 7.38
N ASN A 18 -18.39 0.31 6.68
CA ASN A 18 -19.23 1.49 6.86
C ASN A 18 -20.70 1.19 6.57
N THR A 19 -21.00 0.43 5.52
CA THR A 19 -22.36 0.01 5.19
C THR A 19 -22.99 -0.84 6.30
N LEU A 20 -22.24 -1.82 6.84
CA LEU A 20 -22.69 -2.66 7.94
C LEU A 20 -22.93 -1.85 9.22
N TRP A 21 -22.05 -0.90 9.51
CA TRP A 21 -22.20 -0.03 10.67
C TRP A 21 -23.43 0.87 10.58
N CYS A 22 -23.67 1.49 9.41
CA CYS A 22 -24.88 2.28 9.16
C CYS A 22 -26.15 1.43 9.33
N GLN A 23 -26.20 0.22 8.71
CA GLN A 23 -27.32 -0.69 8.86
C GLN A 23 -27.57 -1.11 10.31
N MET A 24 -26.52 -1.33 11.08
CA MET A 24 -26.63 -1.62 12.51
C MET A 24 -27.23 -0.41 13.26
N GLY A 25 -26.74 0.80 12.97
CA GLY A 25 -27.22 2.04 13.56
C GLY A 25 -28.72 2.28 13.31
N GLU A 26 -29.20 2.04 12.09
CA GLU A 26 -30.61 2.15 11.70
C GLU A 26 -31.52 1.15 12.45
N ASN A 27 -30.96 0.05 12.90
CA ASN A 27 -31.70 -1.03 13.56
C ASN A 27 -31.54 -1.07 15.09
N LEU A 28 -30.87 -0.10 15.72
CA LEU A 28 -30.57 -0.11 17.16
C LEU A 28 -31.79 -0.37 18.05
N LYS A 29 -32.96 0.17 17.71
CA LYS A 29 -34.19 0.00 18.45
C LYS A 29 -34.76 -1.45 18.43
N LYS A 30 -34.28 -2.30 17.52
CA LYS A 30 -34.71 -3.69 17.35
C LYS A 30 -33.89 -4.67 18.19
N TYR A 31 -32.71 -4.28 18.61
CA TYR A 31 -31.80 -5.17 19.34
C TYR A 31 -32.10 -5.21 20.84
N LYS A 32 -31.97 -6.38 21.45
CA LYS A 32 -32.12 -6.56 22.90
C LYS A 32 -30.98 -5.92 23.70
N SER A 33 -29.82 -5.74 23.10
CA SER A 33 -28.65 -5.08 23.71
C SER A 33 -27.89 -4.29 22.64
N TYR A 34 -27.02 -3.37 23.07
CA TYR A 34 -26.15 -2.64 22.14
C TYR A 34 -25.10 -3.58 21.52
N PRO A 35 -25.10 -3.78 20.21
CA PRO A 35 -24.14 -4.64 19.56
C PRO A 35 -22.71 -4.09 19.66
N LYS A 36 -21.73 -4.99 19.83
CA LYS A 36 -20.30 -4.66 19.77
C LYS A 36 -19.79 -4.78 18.34
N VAL A 37 -18.97 -3.82 17.92
CA VAL A 37 -18.43 -3.76 16.57
C VAL A 37 -16.91 -3.64 16.63
N VAL A 38 -16.23 -4.53 15.90
CA VAL A 38 -14.79 -4.48 15.67
C VAL A 38 -14.56 -4.54 14.18
N GLY A 39 -13.76 -3.63 13.63
CA GLY A 39 -13.45 -3.57 12.21
C GLY A 39 -11.97 -3.43 11.94
N GLU A 40 -11.43 -4.37 11.17
CA GLU A 40 -10.15 -4.29 10.51
C GLU A 40 -10.41 -4.04 9.02
N THR A 41 -10.06 -2.86 8.54
CA THR A 41 -10.43 -2.42 7.20
C THR A 41 -9.20 -2.11 6.33
N GLY A 42 -9.33 -1.23 5.35
CA GLY A 42 -8.28 -0.90 4.42
C GLY A 42 -7.07 -0.21 5.04
N GLY A 43 -5.98 -0.21 4.29
CA GLY A 43 -4.72 0.45 4.63
C GLY A 43 -4.09 1.16 3.44
N LYS A 44 -3.23 2.13 3.74
CA LYS A 44 -2.35 2.79 2.75
C LYS A 44 -0.96 2.94 3.35
N ASN A 45 -0.34 1.79 3.60
CA ASN A 45 0.88 1.70 4.38
C ASN A 45 2.07 2.29 3.63
N PHE A 46 2.99 2.85 4.40
CA PHE A 46 4.14 3.54 3.84
C PHE A 46 5.47 2.87 4.20
N ILE A 47 6.44 3.05 3.32
CA ILE A 47 7.86 2.84 3.58
C ILE A 47 8.51 4.23 3.57
N PHE A 48 9.01 4.68 4.72
CA PHE A 48 9.65 5.98 4.84
C PHE A 48 11.14 5.82 5.11
N VAL A 49 11.98 6.44 4.29
CA VAL A 49 13.41 6.21 4.27
C VAL A 49 14.15 7.51 4.58
N HIS A 50 15.00 7.49 5.62
CA HIS A 50 15.93 8.56 5.92
C HIS A 50 17.25 8.38 5.12
N PRO A 51 18.00 9.45 4.81
CA PRO A 51 19.27 9.35 4.08
C PRO A 51 20.33 8.44 4.69
N SER A 52 20.24 8.11 5.99
CA SER A 52 21.15 7.18 6.68
C SER A 52 20.80 5.70 6.47
N ALA A 53 19.73 5.38 5.78
CA ALA A 53 19.30 3.99 5.61
C ALA A 53 20.19 3.23 4.61
N PRO A 54 20.43 1.91 4.81
CA PRO A 54 21.07 1.08 3.81
C PRO A 54 20.17 0.89 2.58
N ALA A 55 20.65 1.26 1.40
CA ALA A 55 19.84 1.19 0.17
C ALA A 55 19.41 -0.25 -0.20
N GLU A 56 20.24 -1.24 0.12
CA GLU A 56 19.98 -2.65 -0.12
C GLU A 56 18.76 -3.14 0.69
N ASP A 57 18.74 -2.84 1.99
CA ASP A 57 17.63 -3.23 2.87
C ASP A 57 16.31 -2.58 2.43
N VAL A 58 16.39 -1.31 2.00
CA VAL A 58 15.22 -0.58 1.49
C VAL A 58 14.71 -1.20 0.20
N ALA A 59 15.57 -1.56 -0.75
CA ALA A 59 15.17 -2.19 -1.99
C ALA A 59 14.47 -3.54 -1.74
N ALA A 60 15.05 -4.38 -0.86
CA ALA A 60 14.45 -5.64 -0.46
C ALA A 60 13.08 -5.45 0.23
N ALA A 61 12.97 -4.45 1.10
CA ALA A 61 11.72 -4.10 1.78
C ALA A 61 10.64 -3.62 0.81
N ILE A 62 11.01 -2.81 -0.20
CA ILE A 62 10.08 -2.36 -1.25
C ILE A 62 9.53 -3.57 -2.00
N VAL A 63 10.41 -4.45 -2.52
CA VAL A 63 9.99 -5.59 -3.34
C VAL A 63 9.14 -6.57 -2.54
N ARG A 64 9.59 -6.95 -1.34
CA ARG A 64 8.81 -7.87 -0.49
C ARG A 64 7.55 -7.23 0.07
N GLY A 65 7.67 -6.02 0.60
CA GLY A 65 6.55 -5.34 1.27
C GLY A 65 5.40 -4.98 0.32
N ALA A 66 5.72 -4.66 -0.94
CA ALA A 66 4.71 -4.26 -1.92
C ALA A 66 4.15 -5.42 -2.75
N PHE A 67 4.93 -6.46 -3.02
CA PHE A 67 4.57 -7.44 -4.04
C PHE A 67 4.31 -8.84 -3.52
N GLU A 68 4.76 -9.18 -2.31
CA GLU A 68 4.43 -10.47 -1.70
C GLU A 68 2.92 -10.65 -1.64
N TYR A 69 2.45 -11.84 -2.05
CA TYR A 69 1.03 -12.16 -2.20
C TYR A 69 0.27 -11.16 -3.10
N GLN A 70 0.93 -10.65 -4.15
CA GLN A 70 0.41 -9.70 -5.13
C GLN A 70 -0.06 -8.37 -4.49
N GLY A 71 0.54 -7.97 -3.35
CA GLY A 71 0.12 -6.77 -2.62
C GLY A 71 -1.29 -6.83 -2.03
N GLN A 72 -1.91 -8.00 -2.00
CA GLN A 72 -3.28 -8.22 -1.51
C GLN A 72 -3.30 -8.44 0.01
N LYS A 73 -2.69 -7.51 0.74
CA LYS A 73 -2.68 -7.45 2.20
C LYS A 73 -3.05 -6.05 2.67
N CYS A 74 -3.88 -5.94 3.70
CA CYS A 74 -4.19 -4.66 4.33
C CYS A 74 -2.92 -3.95 4.83
N SER A 75 -1.84 -4.72 5.14
CA SER A 75 -0.54 -4.26 5.61
C SER A 75 0.53 -4.15 4.51
N ALA A 76 0.23 -4.42 3.23
CA ALA A 76 1.21 -4.28 2.14
C ALA A 76 1.70 -2.83 2.02
N GLY A 77 3.00 -2.65 1.76
CA GLY A 77 3.57 -1.34 1.46
C GLY A 77 3.10 -0.88 0.09
N SER A 78 2.36 0.21 0.01
CA SER A 78 1.79 0.67 -1.26
C SER A 78 2.21 2.08 -1.66
N ARG A 79 2.94 2.77 -0.78
CA ARG A 79 3.60 4.05 -1.05
C ARG A 79 4.96 4.12 -0.35
N ALA A 80 5.94 4.80 -0.96
CA ALA A 80 7.24 4.98 -0.36
C ALA A 80 7.72 6.43 -0.51
N TYR A 81 8.38 6.93 0.54
CA TYR A 81 9.01 8.24 0.57
C TYR A 81 10.53 8.03 0.66
N LEU A 82 11.24 8.38 -0.42
CA LEU A 82 12.67 8.07 -0.57
C LEU A 82 13.49 9.36 -0.68
N PRO A 83 14.64 9.46 0.02
CA PRO A 83 15.51 10.61 -0.10
C PRO A 83 16.21 10.62 -1.47
N LYS A 84 16.39 11.79 -2.02
CA LYS A 84 16.99 11.99 -3.34
C LYS A 84 18.40 11.39 -3.46
N SER A 85 19.18 11.44 -2.37
CA SER A 85 20.54 10.89 -2.33
C SER A 85 20.61 9.38 -2.53
N LEU A 86 19.62 8.62 -2.05
CA LEU A 86 19.58 7.17 -2.14
C LEU A 86 18.75 6.66 -3.34
N TRP A 87 17.93 7.52 -3.94
CA TRP A 87 16.94 7.09 -4.94
C TRP A 87 17.55 6.36 -6.14
N LYS A 88 18.65 6.86 -6.67
CA LYS A 88 19.28 6.23 -7.84
C LYS A 88 19.67 4.78 -7.55
N GLU A 89 20.37 4.54 -6.44
CA GLU A 89 20.83 3.21 -6.05
C GLU A 89 19.64 2.28 -5.73
N ILE A 90 18.65 2.76 -4.98
CA ILE A 90 17.45 1.97 -4.66
C ILE A 90 16.70 1.58 -5.93
N LYS A 91 16.52 2.52 -6.88
CA LYS A 91 15.85 2.26 -8.15
C LYS A 91 16.55 1.17 -8.96
N GLU A 92 17.88 1.23 -9.04
CA GLU A 92 18.69 0.23 -9.77
C GLU A 92 18.52 -1.16 -9.13
N ARG A 93 18.67 -1.27 -7.81
CA ARG A 93 18.50 -2.53 -7.07
C ARG A 93 17.09 -3.11 -7.18
N VAL A 94 16.05 -2.28 -7.04
CA VAL A 94 14.66 -2.71 -7.23
C VAL A 94 14.47 -3.25 -8.65
N GLY A 95 15.00 -2.56 -9.66
CA GLY A 95 14.92 -3.02 -11.06
C GLY A 95 15.62 -4.34 -11.31
N GLU A 96 16.77 -4.61 -10.67
CA GLU A 96 17.48 -5.89 -10.72
C GLU A 96 16.66 -7.01 -10.07
N MET A 97 16.16 -6.78 -8.87
CA MET A 97 15.32 -7.76 -8.15
C MET A 97 14.05 -8.10 -8.95
N LEU A 98 13.40 -7.10 -9.56
CA LEU A 98 12.18 -7.32 -10.36
C LEU A 98 12.44 -8.17 -11.63
N LYS A 99 13.64 -8.14 -12.20
CA LYS A 99 14.01 -9.01 -13.33
C LYS A 99 14.12 -10.47 -12.96
N GLU A 100 14.43 -10.78 -11.69
CA GLU A 100 14.56 -12.14 -11.19
C GLU A 100 13.20 -12.72 -10.75
N ILE A 101 12.19 -11.88 -10.53
CA ILE A 101 10.85 -12.31 -10.12
C ILE A 101 10.17 -13.07 -11.25
N LYS A 102 9.74 -14.29 -10.94
CA LYS A 102 8.90 -15.11 -11.80
C LYS A 102 7.42 -14.91 -11.44
N MET A 103 6.59 -14.87 -12.46
CA MET A 103 5.14 -14.79 -12.34
C MET A 103 4.50 -15.97 -13.05
N GLY A 104 3.54 -16.65 -12.40
CA GLY A 104 2.87 -17.81 -12.98
C GLY A 104 1.95 -18.53 -12.01
N ASP A 105 1.70 -19.83 -12.29
CA ASP A 105 0.80 -20.68 -11.52
C ASP A 105 1.25 -20.83 -10.07
N VAL A 106 0.30 -20.87 -9.13
CA VAL A 106 0.53 -21.03 -7.68
C VAL A 106 1.09 -22.42 -7.33
N GLN A 107 0.94 -23.41 -8.20
CA GLN A 107 1.48 -24.76 -7.99
C GLN A 107 2.99 -24.82 -8.20
N ASP A 108 3.54 -23.87 -8.94
CA ASP A 108 4.99 -23.72 -9.11
C ASP A 108 5.55 -22.76 -8.03
N PHE A 109 6.11 -23.31 -6.98
CA PHE A 109 6.68 -22.53 -5.87
C PHE A 109 7.93 -21.70 -6.22
N THR A 110 8.41 -21.77 -7.45
CA THR A 110 9.44 -20.83 -7.95
C THR A 110 8.85 -19.49 -8.37
N ASN A 111 7.53 -19.39 -8.54
CA ASN A 111 6.85 -18.16 -8.84
C ASN A 111 6.63 -17.32 -7.57
N PHE A 112 7.16 -16.11 -7.56
CA PHE A 112 6.94 -15.15 -6.46
C PHE A 112 5.61 -14.42 -6.60
N ILE A 113 5.17 -14.16 -7.83
CA ILE A 113 3.93 -13.49 -8.18
C ILE A 113 2.97 -14.47 -8.86
N ASN A 114 1.72 -14.45 -8.42
CA ASN A 114 0.63 -15.23 -8.99
C ASN A 114 -0.50 -14.31 -9.47
N ALA A 115 -1.66 -14.87 -9.84
CA ALA A 115 -2.83 -14.09 -10.22
C ALA A 115 -3.43 -13.36 -9.01
N VAL A 116 -4.03 -12.17 -9.24
CA VAL A 116 -4.89 -11.51 -8.26
C VAL A 116 -6.22 -12.26 -8.13
N ILE A 117 -6.99 -11.94 -7.07
CA ILE A 117 -8.10 -12.78 -6.60
C ILE A 117 -9.22 -13.01 -7.64
N ASP A 118 -9.59 -11.99 -8.40
CA ASP A 118 -10.69 -12.05 -9.37
C ASP A 118 -10.56 -10.96 -10.47
N GLU A 119 -11.49 -11.01 -11.44
CA GLU A 119 -11.55 -10.06 -12.54
C GLU A 119 -11.82 -8.63 -12.07
N ALA A 120 -12.68 -8.45 -11.07
CA ALA A 120 -13.02 -7.13 -10.56
C ALA A 120 -11.79 -6.46 -9.92
N SER A 121 -10.98 -7.24 -9.18
CA SER A 121 -9.70 -6.78 -8.63
C SER A 121 -8.71 -6.45 -9.73
N PHE A 122 -8.59 -7.31 -10.76
CA PHE A 122 -7.73 -7.07 -11.91
C PHE A 122 -8.10 -5.75 -12.61
N ASP A 123 -9.36 -5.56 -12.96
CA ASP A 123 -9.83 -4.37 -13.68
C ASP A 123 -9.65 -3.10 -12.83
N ASN A 124 -9.91 -3.17 -11.53
CA ASN A 124 -9.67 -2.07 -10.60
C ASN A 124 -8.18 -1.68 -10.53
N ILE A 125 -7.28 -2.65 -10.35
CA ILE A 125 -5.84 -2.41 -10.26
C ILE A 125 -5.30 -1.84 -11.57
N MET A 126 -5.71 -2.41 -12.72
CA MET A 126 -5.34 -1.89 -14.04
C MET A 126 -5.87 -0.48 -14.27
N GLY A 127 -7.04 -0.14 -13.71
CA GLY A 127 -7.56 1.22 -13.72
C GLY A 127 -6.62 2.23 -13.05
N TYR A 128 -6.03 1.90 -11.89
CA TYR A 128 -5.02 2.74 -11.24
C TYR A 128 -3.72 2.84 -12.04
N ILE A 129 -3.25 1.73 -12.62
CA ILE A 129 -2.06 1.71 -13.46
C ILE A 129 -2.25 2.57 -14.70
N ASN A 130 -3.39 2.47 -15.37
CA ASN A 130 -3.71 3.27 -16.55
C ASN A 130 -3.86 4.76 -16.19
N TYR A 131 -4.50 5.08 -15.06
CA TYR A 131 -4.55 6.45 -14.56
C TYR A 131 -3.14 7.05 -14.38
N ALA A 132 -2.21 6.29 -13.80
CA ALA A 132 -0.82 6.73 -13.64
C ALA A 132 -0.08 6.88 -14.99
N ARG A 133 -0.39 6.02 -15.97
CA ARG A 133 0.22 6.07 -17.32
C ARG A 133 -0.17 7.33 -18.09
N GLU A 134 -1.37 7.82 -17.87
CA GLU A 134 -1.91 9.02 -18.56
C GLU A 134 -1.58 10.33 -17.83
N ALA A 135 -1.12 10.26 -16.59
CA ALA A 135 -0.84 11.43 -15.76
C ALA A 135 0.48 12.09 -16.14
N SER A 136 0.53 13.42 -16.13
CA SER A 136 1.74 14.20 -16.40
C SER A 136 2.69 14.31 -15.20
N ASP A 137 2.21 14.02 -13.98
CA ASP A 137 2.93 14.10 -12.71
C ASP A 137 3.32 12.73 -12.16
N ALA A 138 3.19 11.67 -13.00
CA ALA A 138 3.59 10.31 -12.66
C ALA A 138 4.26 9.59 -13.85
N GLU A 139 5.10 8.61 -13.52
CA GLU A 139 5.79 7.74 -14.48
C GLU A 139 5.77 6.29 -13.98
N ILE A 140 5.46 5.34 -14.86
CA ILE A 140 5.61 3.91 -14.57
C ILE A 140 7.06 3.52 -14.85
N LEU A 141 7.81 3.20 -13.80
CA LEU A 141 9.23 2.85 -13.90
C LEU A 141 9.45 1.39 -14.26
N PHE A 142 8.62 0.50 -13.70
CA PHE A 142 8.69 -0.95 -13.89
C PHE A 142 7.30 -1.54 -13.95
N GLY A 143 7.12 -2.63 -14.71
CA GLY A 143 5.86 -3.33 -14.83
C GLY A 143 4.80 -2.55 -15.63
N GLY A 144 3.60 -2.51 -15.11
CA GLY A 144 2.49 -1.75 -15.69
C GLY A 144 1.62 -2.52 -16.67
N LYS A 145 1.88 -3.82 -16.86
CA LYS A 145 1.08 -4.67 -17.75
C LYS A 145 0.26 -5.66 -16.93
N GLY A 146 -0.87 -6.05 -17.50
CA GLY A 146 -1.71 -7.12 -17.00
C GLY A 146 -2.21 -7.98 -18.14
N ASP A 147 -2.39 -9.27 -17.87
CA ASP A 147 -2.95 -10.24 -18.81
C ASP A 147 -3.97 -11.09 -18.08
N LYS A 148 -5.21 -11.12 -18.60
CA LYS A 148 -6.30 -11.93 -18.08
C LYS A 148 -6.73 -13.06 -19.03
N SER A 149 -5.91 -13.40 -20.02
CA SER A 149 -6.23 -14.45 -20.99
C SER A 149 -6.18 -15.87 -20.40
N THR A 150 -5.28 -16.10 -19.45
CA THR A 150 -5.09 -17.40 -18.75
C THR A 150 -5.32 -17.31 -17.25
N GLY A 151 -5.36 -16.11 -16.69
CA GLY A 151 -5.53 -15.80 -15.27
C GLY A 151 -5.34 -14.31 -15.07
N TYR A 152 -5.72 -13.80 -13.91
CA TYR A 152 -5.68 -12.36 -13.60
C TYR A 152 -4.28 -11.91 -13.17
N PHE A 153 -3.31 -11.99 -14.10
CA PHE A 153 -1.91 -11.68 -13.85
C PHE A 153 -1.60 -10.20 -14.06
N ILE A 154 -0.97 -9.57 -13.07
CA ILE A 154 -0.50 -8.17 -13.13
C ILE A 154 0.97 -8.14 -12.74
N GLU A 155 1.81 -7.52 -13.60
CA GLU A 155 3.22 -7.34 -13.30
C GLU A 155 3.43 -6.47 -12.05
N PRO A 156 4.42 -6.79 -11.18
CA PRO A 156 4.86 -5.89 -10.13
C PRO A 156 5.13 -4.50 -10.70
N THR A 157 4.38 -3.51 -10.24
CA THR A 157 4.36 -2.18 -10.85
C THR A 157 4.89 -1.14 -9.87
N VAL A 158 5.93 -0.42 -10.31
CA VAL A 158 6.51 0.71 -9.57
C VAL A 158 6.20 2.00 -10.31
N ILE A 159 5.50 2.90 -9.65
CA ILE A 159 5.15 4.23 -10.14
C ILE A 159 6.00 5.24 -9.38
N GLN A 160 6.57 6.22 -10.07
CA GLN A 160 7.16 7.41 -9.44
C GLN A 160 6.25 8.60 -9.68
N THR A 161 6.04 9.43 -8.66
CA THR A 161 5.27 10.68 -8.80
C THR A 161 6.00 11.86 -8.19
N THR A 162 5.77 13.04 -8.74
CA THR A 162 6.19 14.33 -8.15
C THR A 162 5.13 14.92 -7.22
N ASN A 163 3.92 14.33 -7.19
CA ASN A 163 2.78 14.79 -6.40
C ASN A 163 2.56 13.87 -5.18
N PRO A 164 2.84 14.31 -3.96
CA PRO A 164 2.69 13.47 -2.77
C PRO A 164 1.23 13.09 -2.46
N THR A 165 0.26 13.78 -3.06
CA THR A 165 -1.18 13.48 -2.95
C THR A 165 -1.75 12.82 -4.20
N PHE A 166 -0.90 12.27 -5.06
CA PHE A 166 -1.32 11.53 -6.25
C PHE A 166 -2.28 10.40 -5.88
N LYS A 167 -3.24 10.09 -6.74
CA LYS A 167 -4.30 9.12 -6.45
C LYS A 167 -3.77 7.79 -5.90
N THR A 168 -2.70 7.27 -6.51
CA THR A 168 -2.07 6.01 -6.06
C THR A 168 -1.24 6.13 -4.78
N MET A 169 -1.01 7.35 -4.26
CA MET A 169 -0.44 7.62 -2.93
C MET A 169 -1.52 7.67 -1.83
N THR A 170 -2.77 7.93 -2.18
CA THR A 170 -3.86 8.22 -1.23
C THR A 170 -4.85 7.08 -1.06
N GLU A 171 -5.16 6.35 -2.15
CA GLU A 171 -6.19 5.32 -2.17
C GLU A 171 -5.61 3.92 -2.07
N GLU A 172 -6.33 3.01 -1.41
CA GLU A 172 -5.98 1.59 -1.33
C GLU A 172 -6.23 0.91 -2.69
N ILE A 173 -5.18 0.32 -3.27
CA ILE A 173 -5.25 -0.37 -4.56
C ILE A 173 -5.51 -1.87 -4.36
N PHE A 174 -4.91 -2.46 -3.38
CA PHE A 174 -4.96 -3.89 -3.02
C PHE A 174 -4.42 -4.80 -4.13
N GLY A 175 -3.29 -4.41 -4.71
CA GLY A 175 -2.65 -5.07 -5.84
C GLY A 175 -1.13 -4.85 -5.85
N PRO A 176 -0.39 -5.46 -6.80
CA PRO A 176 1.06 -5.41 -6.86
C PRO A 176 1.56 -4.05 -7.41
N VAL A 177 1.20 -2.98 -6.72
CA VAL A 177 1.51 -1.59 -7.13
C VAL A 177 2.04 -0.81 -5.94
N ILE A 178 3.22 -0.21 -6.12
CA ILE A 178 3.78 0.76 -5.17
C ILE A 178 4.06 2.08 -5.87
N THR A 179 3.79 3.18 -5.17
CA THR A 179 4.08 4.53 -5.67
C THR A 179 5.18 5.18 -4.85
N ILE A 180 6.18 5.69 -5.54
CA ILE A 180 7.38 6.31 -4.97
C ILE A 180 7.25 7.84 -5.07
N TYR A 181 7.46 8.51 -3.95
CA TYR A 181 7.68 9.95 -3.88
C TYR A 181 9.10 10.22 -3.43
N VAL A 182 9.88 10.93 -4.27
CA VAL A 182 11.28 11.27 -3.98
C VAL A 182 11.33 12.66 -3.38
N TYR A 183 11.89 12.78 -2.18
CA TYR A 183 12.00 14.05 -1.47
C TYR A 183 13.45 14.53 -1.36
N ASP A 184 13.64 15.82 -1.17
CA ASP A 184 14.94 16.43 -0.89
C ASP A 184 15.40 16.05 0.52
N ASP A 185 16.62 15.58 0.67
CA ASP A 185 17.19 15.08 1.94
C ASP A 185 17.05 16.08 3.10
N ALA A 186 17.14 17.38 2.80
CA ALA A 186 16.95 18.44 3.80
C ALA A 186 15.51 18.59 4.29
N LYS A 187 14.55 17.96 3.60
CA LYS A 187 13.10 18.06 3.89
C LYS A 187 12.54 16.83 4.61
N TYR A 188 13.39 16.09 5.32
CA TYR A 188 12.97 14.88 6.03
C TYR A 188 11.76 15.12 6.93
N GLU A 189 11.84 16.08 7.84
CA GLU A 189 10.77 16.37 8.81
C GLU A 189 9.49 16.89 8.16
N GLU A 190 9.61 17.77 7.15
CA GLU A 190 8.46 18.26 6.39
C GLU A 190 7.76 17.11 5.64
N THR A 191 8.55 16.17 5.11
CA THR A 191 8.02 15.03 4.37
C THR A 191 7.33 14.01 5.29
N LEU A 192 7.76 13.88 6.56
CA LEU A 192 7.02 13.11 7.56
C LEU A 192 5.61 13.68 7.77
N ASP A 193 5.48 15.01 7.86
CA ASP A 193 4.17 15.66 7.98
C ASP A 193 3.30 15.47 6.72
N VAL A 194 3.92 15.42 5.54
CA VAL A 194 3.23 15.07 4.29
C VAL A 194 2.76 13.63 4.34
N CYS A 195 3.62 12.68 4.72
CA CYS A 195 3.29 11.26 4.82
C CYS A 195 2.09 11.03 5.76
N ASP A 196 2.08 11.68 6.92
CA ASP A 196 1.03 11.56 7.94
C ASP A 196 -0.35 12.04 7.44
N ARG A 197 -0.37 13.01 6.50
CA ARG A 197 -1.61 13.62 6.01
C ARG A 197 -2.07 13.13 4.64
N THR A 198 -1.23 12.40 3.93
CA THR A 198 -1.50 12.02 2.53
C THR A 198 -2.71 11.11 2.39
N SER A 199 -2.98 10.25 3.36
CA SER A 199 -4.04 9.27 3.28
C SER A 199 -4.90 9.25 4.55
N PRO A 200 -6.20 8.97 4.45
CA PRO A 200 -7.07 8.81 5.62
C PRO A 200 -6.85 7.47 6.36
N TYR A 201 -6.12 6.53 5.75
CA TYR A 201 -5.82 5.24 6.36
C TYR A 201 -4.66 5.33 7.33
N GLY A 202 -4.75 4.56 8.44
CA GLY A 202 -3.75 4.53 9.49
C GLY A 202 -3.61 3.13 10.07
N LEU A 203 -3.12 2.15 9.29
CA LEU A 203 -2.94 0.78 9.73
C LEU A 203 -1.49 0.52 10.16
N THR A 204 -0.53 0.66 9.23
CA THR A 204 0.89 0.40 9.53
C THR A 204 1.82 1.20 8.64
N GLY A 205 3.10 1.22 8.99
CA GLY A 205 4.17 1.81 8.21
C GLY A 205 5.54 1.34 8.69
N SER A 206 6.57 1.62 7.91
CA SER A 206 7.96 1.29 8.26
C SER A 206 8.88 2.49 8.07
N ILE A 207 9.85 2.63 8.99
CA ILE A 207 10.90 3.65 8.96
C ILE A 207 12.24 2.96 8.76
N PHE A 208 12.98 3.36 7.74
CA PHE A 208 14.34 2.93 7.47
C PHE A 208 15.32 4.05 7.79
N ALA A 209 16.09 3.90 8.84
CA ALA A 209 17.11 4.85 9.26
C ALA A 209 18.14 4.17 10.17
N CYS A 210 19.41 4.57 10.06
CA CYS A 210 20.46 4.26 11.04
C CYS A 210 20.65 5.41 12.05
N ASP A 211 20.12 6.59 11.76
CA ASP A 211 20.16 7.74 12.64
C ASP A 211 19.05 7.64 13.71
N ARG A 212 19.44 7.57 14.97
CA ARG A 212 18.51 7.44 16.09
C ARG A 212 17.60 8.67 16.25
N TYR A 213 18.12 9.87 15.99
CA TYR A 213 17.32 11.09 16.06
C TYR A 213 16.22 11.09 15.00
N ALA A 214 16.54 10.66 13.79
CA ALA A 214 15.57 10.52 12.73
C ALA A 214 14.44 9.53 13.09
N ILE A 215 14.78 8.38 13.68
CA ILE A 215 13.83 7.39 14.17
C ILE A 215 12.89 7.99 15.23
N GLU A 216 13.46 8.65 16.23
CA GLU A 216 12.68 9.29 17.30
C GLU A 216 11.76 10.40 16.76
N THR A 217 12.24 11.19 15.80
CA THR A 217 11.46 12.24 15.15
C THR A 217 10.30 11.66 14.37
N ALA A 218 10.52 10.61 13.57
CA ALA A 218 9.46 9.91 12.87
C ALA A 218 8.41 9.36 13.83
N PHE A 219 8.82 8.70 14.91
CA PHE A 219 7.93 8.14 15.91
C PHE A 219 7.03 9.18 16.58
N ARG A 220 7.52 10.42 16.77
CA ARG A 220 6.74 11.52 17.34
C ARG A 220 5.77 12.18 16.36
N LYS A 221 6.15 12.22 15.07
CA LYS A 221 5.38 12.94 14.04
C LYS A 221 4.30 12.08 13.39
N LEU A 222 4.54 10.79 13.21
CA LEU A 222 3.60 9.89 12.55
C LEU A 222 2.57 9.36 13.55
N ARG A 223 1.31 9.74 13.36
CA ARG A 223 0.20 9.44 14.28
C ARG A 223 -0.50 8.12 13.97
N TYR A 224 -0.41 7.66 12.73
CA TYR A 224 -1.23 6.59 12.19
C TYR A 224 -0.43 5.34 11.78
N ALA A 225 0.78 5.21 12.26
CA ALA A 225 1.57 4.01 12.10
C ALA A 225 1.77 3.37 13.47
N ALA A 226 1.17 2.22 13.68
CA ALA A 226 1.37 1.44 14.89
C ALA A 226 2.60 0.51 14.74
#